data_2590e4edbe36c0b8627bda6e114b7d3f
#
_entry.id   2590e4edbe36c0b8627bda6e114b7d3f
#
_cell.length_a   1.000
_cell.length_b   1.000
_cell.length_c   1.000
_cell.angle_alpha   90.00
_cell.angle_beta   90.00
_cell.angle_gamma   90.00
#
_symmetry.space_group_name_H-M   'P 1'
#
loop_
_entity.id
_entity.type
_entity.pdbx_description
1 polymer ?
#
loop_
_entity_poly.entity_id
_entity_poly.type
_entity_poly.pdbx_seq_one_letter_code
_entity_poly.pdbx_strand_id
1 'polypeptide(L)'
;MKINIRYAKLEDAVAMVAIKNRLSFKNINGTTTTGGFLLGTTLQTYQEYIANDYCLVAENEYQIIGFGIILKNTTLQQSDIWTKRHAANWEIDITKYESPNVCYFEQLAFLRGYTRVVIRLCYQLLQLAFNTHDNLFTTTVSSPILNLAAIPFIEKAGGRKIGSINEVYPEVGLILSDIYLIEKHIYIKRLEQSGLQPLLNRIPYELQIF
;
A
#
# COMPACT_ATOMS: atom_id res chain seq x y z
N MET A 1 19.63 15.12 8.53
CA MET A 1 18.75 14.21 9.28
C MET A 1 18.85 12.83 8.62
N LYS A 2 19.33 11.84 9.35
CA LYS A 2 19.45 10.45 8.89
C LYS A 2 18.07 9.79 8.98
N ILE A 3 17.62 9.15 7.88
CA ILE A 3 16.37 8.40 7.86
C ILE A 3 16.69 6.94 7.57
N ASN A 4 16.15 6.06 8.40
CA ASN A 4 16.25 4.63 8.29
C ASN A 4 14.91 4.04 7.82
N ILE A 5 14.97 3.01 6.96
CA ILE A 5 13.81 2.18 6.61
C ILE A 5 14.13 0.76 7.07
N ARG A 6 13.20 0.16 7.81
CA ARG A 6 13.34 -1.18 8.38
C ARG A 6 12.00 -1.91 8.44
N TYR A 7 12.05 -3.20 8.68
CA TYR A 7 10.85 -3.93 9.08
C TYR A 7 10.23 -3.34 10.34
N ALA A 8 8.90 -3.28 10.35
CA ALA A 8 8.16 -2.88 11.54
C ALA A 8 8.28 -3.93 12.65
N LYS A 9 8.30 -3.47 13.90
CA LYS A 9 8.21 -4.28 15.10
C LYS A 9 6.83 -4.09 15.73
N LEU A 10 6.40 -5.03 16.57
CA LEU A 10 5.04 -4.97 17.18
C LEU A 10 4.80 -3.66 17.94
N GLU A 11 5.82 -3.13 18.61
CA GLU A 11 5.73 -1.84 19.30
C GLU A 11 5.49 -0.63 18.38
N ASP A 12 5.86 -0.71 17.10
CA ASP A 12 5.65 0.35 16.10
C ASP A 12 4.17 0.57 15.76
N ALA A 13 3.32 -0.41 16.01
CA ALA A 13 1.88 -0.33 15.74
C ALA A 13 1.22 0.90 16.40
N VAL A 14 1.69 1.31 17.58
CA VAL A 14 1.20 2.51 18.27
C VAL A 14 1.50 3.78 17.45
N ALA A 15 2.73 3.88 16.93
CA ALA A 15 3.12 5.00 16.07
C ALA A 15 2.37 5.00 14.72
N MET A 16 2.09 3.82 14.16
CA MET A 16 1.31 3.68 12.93
C MET A 16 -0.13 4.19 13.14
N VAL A 17 -0.77 3.84 14.26
CA VAL A 17 -2.08 4.40 14.65
C VAL A 17 -2.01 5.91 14.79
N ALA A 18 -0.98 6.45 15.44
CA ALA A 18 -0.81 7.89 15.59
C ALA A 18 -0.67 8.61 14.24
N ILE A 19 0.10 8.05 13.30
CA ILE A 19 0.23 8.59 11.93
C ILE A 19 -1.11 8.54 11.21
N LYS A 20 -1.82 7.40 11.24
CA LYS A 20 -3.16 7.25 10.68
C LYS A 20 -4.10 8.37 11.16
N ASN A 21 -4.18 8.58 12.48
CA ASN A 21 -5.06 9.58 13.07
C ASN A 21 -4.68 11.02 12.67
N ARG A 22 -3.40 11.31 12.45
CA ARG A 22 -2.91 12.61 11.96
C ARG A 22 -3.20 12.87 10.49
N LEU A 23 -3.35 11.81 9.69
CA LEU A 23 -3.59 11.90 8.25
C LEU A 23 -5.07 11.83 7.89
N SER A 24 -5.95 11.51 8.84
CA SER A 24 -7.40 11.45 8.59
C SER A 24 -7.89 12.74 7.93
N PHE A 25 -8.62 12.59 6.84
CA PHE A 25 -9.13 13.74 6.07
C PHE A 25 -10.31 14.41 6.80
N LYS A 26 -10.43 15.72 6.59
CA LYS A 26 -11.48 16.54 7.20
C LYS A 26 -12.64 16.86 6.26
N ASN A 27 -12.44 16.74 4.96
CA ASN A 27 -13.42 17.07 3.92
C ASN A 27 -13.82 15.81 3.14
N ILE A 28 -15.11 15.63 2.93
CA ILE A 28 -15.71 14.41 2.37
C ILE A 28 -15.92 14.51 0.84
N ASN A 29 -15.56 15.62 0.19
CA ASN A 29 -15.78 15.81 -1.24
C ASN A 29 -14.59 16.45 -1.94
N GLY A 30 -14.38 16.14 -3.23
CA GLY A 30 -13.40 16.77 -4.10
C GLY A 30 -12.17 15.91 -4.40
N THR A 31 -10.98 16.46 -4.25
CA THR A 31 -9.72 15.77 -4.50
C THR A 31 -8.79 15.88 -3.30
N THR A 32 -7.94 14.87 -3.11
CA THR A 32 -6.85 14.92 -2.12
C THR A 32 -5.52 14.55 -2.74
N THR A 33 -4.47 15.31 -2.41
CA THR A 33 -3.07 15.00 -2.76
C THR A 33 -2.29 14.48 -1.57
N THR A 34 -2.92 14.33 -0.41
CA THR A 34 -2.29 13.89 0.85
C THR A 34 -2.76 12.52 1.33
N GLY A 35 -3.63 11.85 0.57
CA GLY A 35 -4.24 10.58 0.99
C GLY A 35 -5.19 10.76 2.17
N GLY A 36 -5.14 9.84 3.15
CA GLY A 36 -5.96 9.92 4.37
C GLY A 36 -7.03 8.82 4.48
N PHE A 37 -7.10 7.93 3.50
CA PHE A 37 -8.06 6.81 3.46
C PHE A 37 -7.51 5.58 4.20
N LEU A 38 -7.23 5.72 5.49
CA LEU A 38 -6.73 4.65 6.35
C LEU A 38 -7.85 4.19 7.28
N LEU A 39 -9.00 3.87 6.68
CA LEU A 39 -10.23 3.56 7.40
C LEU A 39 -10.20 2.14 8.00
N GLY A 40 -10.92 1.96 9.11
CA GLY A 40 -11.18 0.63 9.69
C GLY A 40 -10.01 -0.07 10.39
N THR A 41 -8.76 0.33 10.19
CA THR A 41 -7.59 -0.37 10.77
C THR A 41 -7.39 -0.02 12.25
N THR A 42 -7.36 -1.01 13.12
CA THR A 42 -7.13 -0.89 14.56
C THR A 42 -5.68 -1.12 14.96
N LEU A 43 -5.33 -0.90 16.23
CA LEU A 43 -4.03 -1.26 16.78
C LEU A 43 -3.75 -2.75 16.61
N GLN A 44 -4.73 -3.60 16.94
CA GLN A 44 -4.61 -5.05 16.80
C GLN A 44 -4.39 -5.46 15.34
N THR A 45 -5.12 -4.87 14.39
CA THR A 45 -4.94 -5.15 12.97
C THR A 45 -3.53 -4.79 12.50
N TYR A 46 -2.96 -3.66 12.96
CA TYR A 46 -1.56 -3.33 12.64
C TYR A 46 -0.58 -4.35 13.21
N GLN A 47 -0.80 -4.83 14.43
CA GLN A 47 0.04 -5.87 15.04
C GLN A 47 -0.03 -7.19 14.26
N GLU A 48 -1.22 -7.57 13.79
CA GLU A 48 -1.43 -8.75 12.93
C GLU A 48 -0.68 -8.61 11.59
N TYR A 49 -0.77 -7.45 10.92
CA TYR A 49 -0.02 -7.17 9.69
C TYR A 49 1.50 -7.20 9.91
N ILE A 50 1.99 -6.62 11.01
CA ILE A 50 3.42 -6.64 11.34
C ILE A 50 3.92 -8.08 11.53
N ALA A 51 3.13 -8.93 12.15
CA ALA A 51 3.50 -10.32 12.42
C ALA A 51 3.52 -11.20 11.16
N ASN A 52 2.64 -10.93 10.19
CA ASN A 52 2.35 -11.88 9.12
C ASN A 52 2.76 -11.39 7.72
N ASP A 53 2.87 -10.08 7.51
CA ASP A 53 2.92 -9.46 6.19
C ASP A 53 4.20 -8.63 5.95
N TYR A 54 4.32 -8.01 4.77
CA TYR A 54 5.40 -7.07 4.51
C TYR A 54 5.03 -5.71 5.09
N CYS A 55 5.59 -5.39 6.23
CA CYS A 55 5.38 -4.12 6.89
C CYS A 55 6.72 -3.40 7.11
N LEU A 56 6.90 -2.26 6.45
CA LEU A 56 8.07 -1.41 6.60
C LEU A 56 7.70 -0.10 7.27
N VAL A 57 8.60 0.40 8.11
CA VAL A 57 8.53 1.74 8.71
C VAL A 57 9.73 2.56 8.28
N ALA A 58 9.52 3.86 8.13
CA ALA A 58 10.58 4.85 8.01
C ALA A 58 10.65 5.65 9.31
N GLU A 59 11.85 5.79 9.87
CA GLU A 59 12.10 6.49 11.11
C GLU A 59 13.22 7.52 10.96
N ASN A 60 13.15 8.58 11.72
CA ASN A 60 14.25 9.50 11.98
C ASN A 60 14.75 9.29 13.42
N GLU A 61 15.67 10.13 13.87
CA GLU A 61 16.26 10.05 15.23
C GLU A 61 15.23 10.21 16.37
N TYR A 62 14.01 10.66 16.08
CA TYR A 62 13.03 11.03 17.10
C TYR A 62 11.74 10.19 17.04
N GLN A 63 11.34 9.74 15.84
CA GLN A 63 10.04 9.11 15.64
C GLN A 63 9.92 8.33 14.33
N ILE A 64 8.92 7.46 14.26
CA ILE A 64 8.44 6.90 12.99
C ILE A 64 7.72 8.04 12.23
N ILE A 65 8.09 8.20 10.96
CA ILE A 65 7.58 9.27 10.07
C ILE A 65 6.67 8.74 8.97
N GLY A 66 6.62 7.43 8.79
CA GLY A 66 5.76 6.77 7.82
C GLY A 66 5.91 5.28 7.82
N PHE A 67 4.98 4.62 7.16
CA PHE A 67 4.96 3.17 7.01
C PHE A 67 4.27 2.75 5.71
N GLY A 68 4.47 1.49 5.34
CA GLY A 68 3.74 0.86 4.25
C GLY A 68 3.54 -0.62 4.50
N ILE A 69 2.46 -1.19 3.96
CA ILE A 69 2.00 -2.55 4.21
C ILE A 69 1.59 -3.20 2.89
N ILE A 70 2.10 -4.41 2.65
CA ILE A 70 1.60 -5.30 1.60
C ILE A 70 1.21 -6.63 2.24
N LEU A 71 -0.06 -7.01 2.10
CA LEU A 71 -0.58 -8.29 2.56
C LEU A 71 -0.09 -9.40 1.64
N LYS A 72 0.49 -10.45 2.23
CA LYS A 72 0.82 -11.69 1.52
C LYS A 72 -0.45 -12.44 1.13
N ASN A 73 -0.32 -13.37 0.20
CA ASN A 73 -1.46 -14.16 -0.25
C ASN A 73 -2.24 -14.82 0.90
N THR A 74 -1.56 -15.37 1.89
CA THR A 74 -2.21 -16.04 3.05
C THR A 74 -3.13 -15.10 3.82
N THR A 75 -2.68 -13.90 4.14
CA THR A 75 -3.49 -12.88 4.83
C THR A 75 -4.59 -12.35 3.92
N LEU A 76 -4.28 -12.08 2.66
CA LEU A 76 -5.25 -11.58 1.69
C LEU A 76 -6.43 -12.55 1.53
N GLN A 77 -6.19 -13.85 1.37
CA GLN A 77 -7.23 -14.86 1.17
C GLN A 77 -8.20 -14.97 2.37
N GLN A 78 -7.74 -14.62 3.56
CA GLN A 78 -8.52 -14.63 4.80
C GLN A 78 -9.18 -13.28 5.11
N SER A 79 -8.88 -12.24 4.33
CA SER A 79 -9.35 -10.89 4.58
C SER A 79 -10.73 -10.62 3.95
N ASP A 80 -11.41 -9.63 4.51
CA ASP A 80 -12.64 -9.08 3.93
C ASP A 80 -12.43 -8.50 2.53
N ILE A 81 -11.22 -8.02 2.24
CA ILE A 81 -10.84 -7.50 0.93
C ILE A 81 -11.05 -8.56 -0.14
N TRP A 82 -10.53 -9.79 0.11
CA TRP A 82 -10.67 -10.90 -0.84
C TRP A 82 -12.11 -11.39 -0.94
N THR A 83 -12.82 -11.46 0.18
CA THR A 83 -14.23 -11.84 0.21
C THR A 83 -15.10 -10.89 -0.59
N LYS A 84 -14.87 -9.58 -0.45
CA LYS A 84 -15.59 -8.53 -1.18
C LYS A 84 -15.36 -8.53 -2.70
N ARG A 85 -14.35 -9.25 -3.23
CA ARG A 85 -14.10 -9.33 -4.67
C ARG A 85 -15.31 -9.77 -5.49
N HIS A 86 -16.22 -10.53 -4.90
CA HIS A 86 -17.45 -10.96 -5.57
C HIS A 86 -18.48 -9.85 -5.81
N ALA A 87 -18.35 -8.73 -5.08
CA ALA A 87 -19.19 -7.55 -5.23
C ALA A 87 -18.56 -6.47 -6.12
N ALA A 88 -17.34 -6.70 -6.61
CA ALA A 88 -16.65 -5.75 -7.47
C ALA A 88 -17.12 -5.84 -8.92
N ASN A 89 -17.08 -4.70 -9.61
CA ASN A 89 -17.30 -4.61 -11.06
C ASN A 89 -15.94 -4.79 -11.75
N TRP A 90 -15.69 -5.98 -12.28
CA TRP A 90 -14.45 -6.33 -12.94
C TRP A 90 -14.46 -6.01 -14.43
N GLU A 91 -13.39 -5.41 -14.93
CA GLU A 91 -13.11 -5.20 -16.35
C GLU A 91 -12.29 -6.35 -16.95
N ILE A 92 -11.90 -7.33 -16.12
CA ILE A 92 -11.12 -8.50 -16.48
C ILE A 92 -11.72 -9.77 -15.87
N ASP A 93 -11.28 -10.93 -16.35
CA ASP A 93 -11.58 -12.22 -15.72
C ASP A 93 -10.71 -12.40 -14.46
N ILE A 94 -11.29 -12.14 -13.28
CA ILE A 94 -10.60 -12.23 -12.00
C ILE A 94 -10.21 -13.66 -11.64
N THR A 95 -10.86 -14.68 -12.17
CA THR A 95 -10.57 -16.08 -11.84
C THR A 95 -9.15 -16.49 -12.21
N LYS A 96 -8.53 -15.83 -13.19
CA LYS A 96 -7.14 -16.01 -13.58
C LYS A 96 -6.13 -15.62 -12.48
N TYR A 97 -6.58 -14.85 -11.49
CA TYR A 97 -5.76 -14.33 -10.40
C TYR A 97 -6.08 -14.98 -9.06
N GLU A 98 -6.95 -15.99 -9.02
CA GLU A 98 -7.26 -16.78 -7.82
C GLU A 98 -6.15 -17.79 -7.47
N SER A 99 -4.91 -17.46 -7.77
CA SER A 99 -3.73 -18.27 -7.52
C SER A 99 -2.94 -17.79 -6.29
N PRO A 100 -2.05 -18.62 -5.70
CA PRO A 100 -1.24 -18.20 -4.55
C PRO A 100 -0.22 -17.09 -4.84
N ASN A 101 -0.05 -16.68 -6.11
CA ASN A 101 0.92 -15.66 -6.52
C ASN A 101 0.38 -14.22 -6.50
N VAL A 102 -0.61 -13.95 -5.66
CA VAL A 102 -1.26 -12.65 -5.53
C VAL A 102 -0.97 -12.05 -4.15
N CYS A 103 -0.67 -10.76 -4.10
CA CYS A 103 -0.59 -9.97 -2.88
C CYS A 103 -1.39 -8.67 -3.02
N TYR A 104 -1.55 -7.93 -1.94
CA TYR A 104 -2.35 -6.71 -1.92
C TYR A 104 -1.64 -5.57 -1.21
N PHE A 105 -1.48 -4.44 -1.91
CA PHE A 105 -0.92 -3.22 -1.31
C PHE A 105 -2.02 -2.53 -0.49
N GLU A 106 -1.91 -2.69 0.82
CA GLU A 106 -2.93 -2.26 1.78
C GLU A 106 -2.82 -0.77 2.10
N GLN A 107 -1.65 -0.32 2.54
CA GLN A 107 -1.47 1.04 3.03
C GLN A 107 -0.09 1.60 2.73
N LEU A 108 -0.06 2.91 2.47
CA LEU A 108 1.15 3.74 2.45
C LEU A 108 0.82 5.07 3.12
N ALA A 109 1.45 5.35 4.24
CA ALA A 109 1.14 6.51 5.07
C ALA A 109 2.42 7.22 5.54
N PHE A 110 2.49 8.53 5.34
CA PHE A 110 3.64 9.34 5.72
C PHE A 110 3.23 10.70 6.26
N LEU A 111 3.96 11.18 7.25
CA LEU A 111 3.90 12.57 7.66
C LEU A 111 4.39 13.47 6.49
N ARG A 112 3.92 14.72 6.45
CA ARG A 112 4.27 15.66 5.37
C ARG A 112 5.77 15.95 5.31
N GLY A 113 6.29 16.23 4.11
CA GLY A 113 7.68 16.64 3.89
C GLY A 113 8.67 15.53 3.55
N TYR A 114 8.23 14.28 3.43
CA TYR A 114 9.12 13.12 3.23
C TYR A 114 8.98 12.43 1.88
N THR A 115 8.60 13.13 0.82
CA THR A 115 8.29 12.56 -0.51
C THR A 115 9.35 11.59 -1.04
N ARG A 116 10.65 11.91 -0.90
CA ARG A 116 11.73 11.02 -1.37
C ARG A 116 11.79 9.71 -0.57
N VAL A 117 11.45 9.76 0.72
CA VAL A 117 11.42 8.58 1.60
C VAL A 117 10.21 7.72 1.26
N VAL A 118 9.06 8.34 1.00
CA VAL A 118 7.84 7.66 0.51
C VAL A 118 8.16 6.83 -0.72
N ILE A 119 8.80 7.43 -1.74
CA ILE A 119 9.20 6.76 -2.97
C ILE A 119 10.09 5.55 -2.66
N ARG A 120 11.12 5.75 -1.85
CA ARG A 120 12.07 4.70 -1.51
C ARG A 120 11.39 3.54 -0.79
N LEU A 121 10.58 3.82 0.26
CA LEU A 121 9.89 2.78 1.02
C LEU A 121 8.89 2.01 0.15
N CYS A 122 8.13 2.72 -0.69
CA CYS A 122 7.17 2.09 -1.61
C CYS A 122 7.86 1.10 -2.56
N TYR A 123 8.97 1.50 -3.19
CA TYR A 123 9.71 0.60 -4.09
C TYR A 123 10.35 -0.58 -3.33
N GLN A 124 10.82 -0.39 -2.11
CA GLN A 124 11.33 -1.49 -1.28
C GLN A 124 10.24 -2.51 -0.97
N LEU A 125 9.03 -2.05 -0.62
CA LEU A 125 7.88 -2.93 -0.43
C LEU A 125 7.51 -3.70 -1.69
N LEU A 126 7.44 -3.01 -2.84
CA LEU A 126 7.15 -3.66 -4.13
C LEU A 126 8.21 -4.71 -4.48
N GLN A 127 9.48 -4.45 -4.20
CA GLN A 127 10.55 -5.41 -4.42
C GLN A 127 10.40 -6.64 -3.52
N LEU A 128 10.09 -6.46 -2.23
CA LEU A 128 9.81 -7.57 -1.31
C LEU A 128 8.62 -8.42 -1.79
N ALA A 129 7.53 -7.76 -2.19
CA ALA A 129 6.34 -8.43 -2.67
C ALA A 129 6.63 -9.24 -3.95
N PHE A 130 7.31 -8.64 -4.93
CA PHE A 130 7.62 -9.28 -6.20
C PHE A 130 8.75 -10.31 -6.16
N ASN A 131 9.44 -10.47 -5.03
CA ASN A 131 10.32 -11.63 -4.83
C ASN A 131 9.53 -12.95 -4.71
N THR A 132 8.30 -12.89 -4.23
CA THR A 132 7.47 -14.07 -3.92
C THR A 132 6.12 -14.11 -4.62
N HIS A 133 5.68 -13.00 -5.23
CA HIS A 133 4.40 -12.88 -5.91
C HIS A 133 4.59 -12.33 -7.32
N ASP A 134 3.68 -12.65 -8.24
CA ASP A 134 3.70 -12.17 -9.62
C ASP A 134 2.68 -11.07 -9.88
N ASN A 135 1.66 -10.96 -9.03
CA ASN A 135 0.55 -10.03 -9.18
C ASN A 135 0.29 -9.30 -7.86
N LEU A 136 0.12 -8.00 -7.96
CA LEU A 136 -0.22 -7.15 -6.82
C LEU A 136 -1.47 -6.35 -7.14
N PHE A 137 -2.49 -6.50 -6.30
CA PHE A 137 -3.68 -5.67 -6.33
C PHE A 137 -3.57 -4.51 -5.35
N THR A 138 -4.26 -3.43 -5.64
CA THR A 138 -4.48 -2.33 -4.70
C THR A 138 -5.77 -1.62 -5.06
N THR A 139 -6.36 -0.93 -4.09
CA THR A 139 -7.51 -0.05 -4.33
C THR A 139 -7.19 1.38 -3.95
N THR A 140 -7.87 2.31 -4.59
CA THR A 140 -7.82 3.72 -4.20
C THR A 140 -9.16 4.38 -4.43
N VAL A 141 -9.56 5.23 -3.47
CA VAL A 141 -10.85 5.93 -3.53
C VAL A 141 -10.88 6.88 -4.72
N SER A 142 -11.94 6.78 -5.52
CA SER A 142 -12.22 7.66 -6.67
C SER A 142 -13.45 8.55 -6.46
N SER A 143 -14.36 8.18 -5.54
CA SER A 143 -15.53 8.99 -5.17
C SER A 143 -15.92 8.69 -3.71
N PRO A 144 -16.41 9.68 -2.95
CA PRO A 144 -16.66 11.10 -3.29
C PRO A 144 -15.38 11.97 -3.33
N ILE A 145 -14.23 11.41 -2.96
CA ILE A 145 -12.95 12.12 -2.98
C ILE A 145 -11.98 11.37 -3.89
N LEU A 146 -11.50 12.01 -4.94
CA LEU A 146 -10.48 11.42 -5.81
C LEU A 146 -9.10 11.47 -5.14
N ASN A 147 -8.50 10.31 -4.92
CA ASN A 147 -7.20 10.17 -4.26
C ASN A 147 -6.02 10.36 -5.24
N LEU A 148 -5.68 11.60 -5.52
CA LEU A 148 -4.53 11.96 -6.38
C LEU A 148 -3.17 11.71 -5.72
N ALA A 149 -3.13 11.33 -4.45
CA ALA A 149 -1.88 10.94 -3.79
C ALA A 149 -1.41 9.54 -4.21
N ALA A 150 -2.34 8.61 -4.45
CA ALA A 150 -2.03 7.21 -4.76
C ALA A 150 -1.89 6.94 -6.26
N ILE A 151 -2.79 7.48 -7.08
CA ILE A 151 -2.90 7.16 -8.51
C ILE A 151 -1.58 7.32 -9.27
N PRO A 152 -0.84 8.45 -9.17
CA PRO A 152 0.42 8.60 -9.91
C PRO A 152 1.50 7.59 -9.51
N PHE A 153 1.46 7.11 -8.28
CA PHE A 153 2.36 6.07 -7.77
C PHE A 153 2.05 4.72 -8.39
N ILE A 154 0.77 4.35 -8.37
CA ILE A 154 0.26 3.10 -8.93
C ILE A 154 0.61 3.03 -10.43
N GLU A 155 0.31 4.09 -11.19
CA GLU A 155 0.58 4.16 -12.63
C GLU A 155 2.08 4.11 -12.95
N LYS A 156 2.92 4.80 -12.17
CA LYS A 156 4.39 4.74 -12.33
C LYS A 156 4.94 3.33 -12.07
N ALA A 157 4.36 2.60 -11.13
CA ALA A 157 4.72 1.21 -10.87
C ALA A 157 4.22 0.25 -11.97
N GLY A 158 3.48 0.73 -12.96
CA GLY A 158 2.92 -0.08 -14.05
C GLY A 158 1.50 -0.57 -13.77
N GLY A 159 0.84 -0.01 -12.76
CA GLY A 159 -0.54 -0.36 -12.42
C GLY A 159 -1.53 0.10 -13.48
N ARG A 160 -2.48 -0.78 -13.78
CA ARG A 160 -3.63 -0.49 -14.64
C ARG A 160 -4.92 -0.71 -13.86
N LYS A 161 -5.91 0.15 -14.09
CA LYS A 161 -7.25 -0.06 -13.56
C LYS A 161 -7.85 -1.31 -14.18
N ILE A 162 -8.50 -2.12 -13.36
CA ILE A 162 -9.09 -3.41 -13.76
C ILE A 162 -10.49 -3.61 -13.22
N GLY A 163 -11.03 -2.62 -12.52
CA GLY A 163 -12.37 -2.67 -11.98
C GLY A 163 -12.62 -1.60 -10.93
N SER A 164 -13.74 -1.73 -10.25
CA SER A 164 -14.14 -0.85 -9.15
C SER A 164 -15.02 -1.59 -8.14
N ILE A 165 -15.07 -1.05 -6.92
CA ILE A 165 -15.90 -1.60 -5.84
C ILE A 165 -16.54 -0.47 -5.04
N ASN A 166 -17.82 -0.67 -4.68
CA ASN A 166 -18.52 0.18 -3.72
C ASN A 166 -18.38 -0.39 -2.31
N GLU A 167 -18.03 0.48 -1.37
CA GLU A 167 -17.89 0.14 0.04
C GLU A 167 -18.58 1.18 0.91
N VAL A 168 -19.06 0.76 2.08
CA VAL A 168 -19.70 1.67 3.05
C VAL A 168 -18.83 1.71 4.31
N TYR A 169 -18.36 2.90 4.65
CA TYR A 169 -17.64 3.15 5.89
C TYR A 169 -18.46 4.03 6.83
N PRO A 170 -18.58 3.68 8.11
CA PRO A 170 -19.40 4.43 9.06
C PRO A 170 -19.05 5.93 9.12
N GLU A 171 -17.75 6.25 8.99
CA GLU A 171 -17.25 7.62 9.11
C GLU A 171 -17.44 8.49 7.85
N VAL A 172 -17.65 7.84 6.69
CA VAL A 172 -17.61 8.53 5.38
C VAL A 172 -18.88 8.27 4.58
N GLY A 173 -19.57 7.16 4.81
CA GLY A 173 -20.69 6.69 4.01
C GLY A 173 -20.22 5.85 2.82
N LEU A 174 -20.93 5.96 1.70
CA LEU A 174 -20.62 5.22 0.47
C LEU A 174 -19.38 5.80 -0.21
N ILE A 175 -18.42 4.94 -0.50
CA ILE A 175 -17.24 5.25 -1.33
C ILE A 175 -17.18 4.32 -2.53
N LEU A 176 -16.66 4.84 -3.64
CA LEU A 176 -16.25 4.06 -4.81
C LEU A 176 -14.73 4.02 -4.84
N SER A 177 -14.16 2.83 -4.88
CA SER A 177 -12.73 2.61 -5.03
C SER A 177 -12.45 1.99 -6.40
N ASP A 178 -11.46 2.53 -7.10
CA ASP A 178 -10.91 1.90 -8.29
C ASP A 178 -9.94 0.80 -7.88
N ILE A 179 -10.00 -0.34 -8.58
CA ILE A 179 -9.13 -1.50 -8.36
C ILE A 179 -8.03 -1.49 -9.42
N TYR A 180 -6.80 -1.61 -8.99
CA TYR A 180 -5.62 -1.66 -9.86
C TYR A 180 -4.88 -2.97 -9.71
N LEU A 181 -4.28 -3.39 -10.83
CA LEU A 181 -3.36 -4.53 -10.91
C LEU A 181 -1.98 -4.03 -11.34
N ILE A 182 -0.94 -4.45 -10.63
CA ILE A 182 0.46 -4.30 -11.00
C ILE A 182 1.03 -5.70 -11.21
N GLU A 183 1.45 -6.00 -12.43
CA GLU A 183 2.07 -7.28 -12.79
C GLU A 183 3.60 -7.15 -12.68
N LYS A 184 4.25 -8.14 -12.08
CA LYS A 184 5.71 -8.14 -11.82
C LYS A 184 6.54 -7.79 -13.05
N HIS A 185 6.25 -8.41 -14.21
CA HIS A 185 7.01 -8.16 -15.44
C HIS A 185 6.86 -6.72 -15.94
N ILE A 186 5.67 -6.10 -15.77
CA ILE A 186 5.44 -4.69 -16.10
C ILE A 186 6.18 -3.78 -15.13
N TYR A 187 6.10 -4.09 -13.82
CA TYR A 187 6.83 -3.35 -12.78
C TYR A 187 8.34 -3.33 -13.06
N ILE A 188 8.95 -4.49 -13.33
CA ILE A 188 10.39 -4.59 -13.61
C ILE A 188 10.77 -3.73 -14.83
N LYS A 189 10.01 -3.83 -15.93
CA LYS A 189 10.23 -3.01 -17.12
C LYS A 189 10.14 -1.51 -16.82
N ARG A 190 9.15 -1.07 -16.03
CA ARG A 190 9.00 0.33 -15.61
C ARG A 190 10.14 0.79 -14.71
N LEU A 191 10.59 -0.07 -13.80
CA LEU A 191 11.69 0.21 -12.91
C LEU A 191 13.00 0.45 -13.69
N GLU A 192 13.32 -0.41 -14.64
CA GLU A 192 14.49 -0.27 -15.53
C GLU A 192 14.47 1.06 -16.30
N GLN A 193 13.29 1.46 -16.79
CA GLN A 193 13.11 2.71 -17.53
C GLN A 193 13.16 3.96 -16.65
N SER A 194 12.91 3.82 -15.35
CA SER A 194 12.76 4.96 -14.42
C SER A 194 14.08 5.57 -13.95
N GLY A 195 15.21 4.88 -14.12
CA GLY A 195 16.50 5.27 -13.55
C GLY A 195 16.56 5.22 -12.01
N LEU A 196 15.56 4.62 -11.35
CA LEU A 196 15.49 4.50 -9.88
C LEU A 196 16.28 3.31 -9.32
N GLN A 197 16.78 2.41 -10.18
CA GLN A 197 17.57 1.23 -9.80
C GLN A 197 18.73 1.56 -8.82
N PRO A 198 19.51 2.65 -9.02
CA PRO A 198 20.58 2.99 -8.08
C PRO A 198 20.08 3.39 -6.69
N LEU A 199 18.85 3.87 -6.58
CA LEU A 199 18.21 4.20 -5.31
C LEU A 199 17.81 2.94 -4.52
N LEU A 200 17.47 1.86 -5.22
CA LEU A 200 17.04 0.58 -4.65
C LEU A 200 18.22 -0.30 -4.26
N ASN A 201 19.32 -0.26 -5.00
CA ASN A 201 20.55 -0.99 -4.71
C ASN A 201 21.26 -0.51 -3.42
N ARG A 202 20.78 0.56 -2.80
CA ARG A 202 21.22 1.05 -1.48
C ARG A 202 20.36 0.53 -0.32
N ILE A 203 19.63 -0.56 -0.52
CA ILE A 203 18.88 -1.24 0.55
C ILE A 203 19.89 -1.84 1.53
N PRO A 204 19.79 -1.58 2.84
CA PRO A 204 20.61 -2.25 3.83
C PRO A 204 20.49 -3.76 3.70
N TYR A 205 21.60 -4.48 3.83
CA TYR A 205 21.70 -5.94 3.67
C TYR A 205 20.72 -6.73 4.56
N GLU A 206 20.28 -6.12 5.67
CA GLU A 206 19.29 -6.67 6.61
C GLU A 206 17.90 -6.91 6.03
N LEU A 207 17.55 -6.26 4.91
CA LEU A 207 16.28 -6.48 4.20
C LEU A 207 16.37 -7.55 3.10
N GLN A 208 17.56 -8.10 2.84
CA GLN A 208 17.78 -9.13 1.81
C GLN A 208 17.70 -10.57 2.33
N ILE A 209 17.59 -10.75 3.66
CA ILE A 209 17.60 -12.07 4.28
C ILE A 209 16.23 -12.34 4.89
N PHE A 210 15.34 -12.92 4.09
CA PHE A 210 14.28 -13.86 4.53
C PHE A 210 13.60 -14.49 3.32
#